data_21efb8dc3e359bf205e501e3f9fc972d
#
_entry.id   21efb8dc3e359bf205e501e3f9fc972d
#
_cell.length_a   1.000
_cell.length_b   1.000
_cell.length_c   1.000
_cell.angle_alpha   90.00
_cell.angle_beta   90.00
_cell.angle_gamma   90.00
#
_symmetry.space_group_name_H-M   'P 1'
#
loop_
_entity.id
_entity.type
_entity.pdbx_description
1 polymer ?
#
loop_
_entity_poly.entity_id
_entity_poly.type
_entity_poly.pdbx_seq_one_letter_code
_entity_poly.pdbx_strand_id
1 'polypeptide(L)'
;MDKHEIIKNIAKRSGGDIYLGVVGAVRTGKSTFIKRMVETLIVPNIEDEYERKRALDEIPQSAAGKTIMTTEPKFVPNNTAKIKIDDFTCNIRLIDCVGYMIDKAQGATDENGPRMVKTPWYTEEIPFVEAAEIGTEKVIKDHSTIGIVVTTDGSIGDFERSDYLEAETRVIEELKNIGKPFIVILNSTHPTLPETQRLAESLKEEHQVPVLPISIEAMNEKDMYDILREALYEFPVLEVKVNMPEWITILNPDHPVKQSYINAIKESVVEIDKLKDIEHITDHFLNNEMIEKAYLSEVDPSTGIITITLTAPADLYNQTLTEIIKIDVKSKADLLALFQEYNTAKKEYDQIKYALKMVKQTGYGVATPSIEDMKLDKPEIIKQGPRYGIKLKAVAPSIHMIRVDVESTFEPIIGSEVQSKELIDYLTKDKDKSPNEIWKSEIFGRSLDSIVQEGIQAKINMMPDNIRLKLQATLTKVVNKGSNNMIAIVILSLIHI
;
A
#
# COMPACT_ATOMS: atom_id res chain seq x y z
N MET A 1 -21.09 -2.17 -15.41
CA MET A 1 -21.20 -0.73 -15.10
C MET A 1 -22.41 -0.18 -15.82
N ASP A 2 -23.25 0.58 -15.15
CA ASP A 2 -24.42 1.21 -15.76
C ASP A 2 -23.97 2.32 -16.73
N LYS A 3 -24.75 2.57 -17.79
CA LYS A 3 -24.47 3.56 -18.84
C LYS A 3 -24.19 4.96 -18.23
N HIS A 4 -24.96 5.36 -17.26
CA HIS A 4 -24.86 6.68 -16.61
C HIS A 4 -23.64 6.77 -15.68
N GLU A 5 -23.26 5.64 -15.09
CA GLU A 5 -22.09 5.55 -14.22
C GLU A 5 -20.77 5.78 -14.98
N ILE A 6 -20.70 5.35 -16.24
CA ILE A 6 -19.54 5.54 -17.12
C ILE A 6 -19.25 7.04 -17.28
N ILE A 7 -20.25 7.81 -17.71
CA ILE A 7 -20.08 9.26 -17.93
C ILE A 7 -19.77 9.99 -16.61
N LYS A 8 -20.42 9.59 -15.53
CA LYS A 8 -20.15 10.16 -14.19
C LYS A 8 -18.71 9.92 -13.74
N ASN A 9 -18.18 8.74 -13.97
CA ASN A 9 -16.80 8.41 -13.61
C ASN A 9 -15.79 9.18 -14.45
N ILE A 10 -16.00 9.26 -15.79
CA ILE A 10 -15.16 10.08 -16.67
C ILE A 10 -15.19 11.55 -16.26
N ALA A 11 -16.37 12.10 -16.02
CA ALA A 11 -16.52 13.50 -15.62
C ALA A 11 -15.79 13.80 -14.29
N LYS A 12 -15.92 12.92 -13.28
CA LYS A 12 -15.18 13.09 -12.01
C LYS A 12 -13.68 13.03 -12.22
N ARG A 13 -13.18 12.14 -13.08
CA ARG A 13 -11.75 12.03 -13.42
C ARG A 13 -11.22 13.29 -14.10
N SER A 14 -12.03 13.97 -14.85
CA SER A 14 -11.69 15.17 -15.62
C SER A 14 -12.12 16.48 -14.94
N GLY A 15 -12.46 16.44 -13.66
CA GLY A 15 -12.82 17.64 -12.91
C GLY A 15 -14.21 18.25 -13.25
N GLY A 16 -15.10 17.44 -13.83
CA GLY A 16 -16.47 17.85 -14.22
C GLY A 16 -16.64 18.09 -15.71
N ASP A 17 -15.54 18.16 -16.47
CA ASP A 17 -15.53 18.48 -17.90
C ASP A 17 -15.02 17.30 -18.72
N ILE A 18 -15.80 16.87 -19.72
CA ILE A 18 -15.42 15.80 -20.66
C ILE A 18 -15.10 16.44 -22.02
N TYR A 19 -13.83 16.44 -22.39
CA TYR A 19 -13.36 16.94 -23.68
C TYR A 19 -12.83 15.81 -24.53
N LEU A 20 -13.55 15.46 -25.60
CA LEU A 20 -13.18 14.39 -26.52
C LEU A 20 -12.45 14.98 -27.74
N GLY A 21 -11.15 14.74 -27.84
CA GLY A 21 -10.34 15.14 -28.99
C GLY A 21 -10.42 14.06 -30.09
N VAL A 22 -11.07 14.36 -31.20
CA VAL A 22 -11.24 13.42 -32.31
C VAL A 22 -10.15 13.65 -33.35
N VAL A 23 -9.26 12.67 -33.51
CA VAL A 23 -8.06 12.73 -34.36
C VAL A 23 -8.01 11.57 -35.35
N GLY A 24 -7.09 11.59 -36.26
CA GLY A 24 -6.88 10.55 -37.26
C GLY A 24 -6.60 11.11 -38.66
N ALA A 25 -6.38 10.24 -39.63
CA ALA A 25 -6.13 10.66 -40.98
C ALA A 25 -7.35 11.39 -41.62
N VAL A 26 -7.13 12.13 -42.64
CA VAL A 26 -8.21 12.78 -43.40
C VAL A 26 -9.16 11.68 -43.97
N ARG A 27 -10.46 12.01 -44.06
CA ARG A 27 -11.50 11.12 -44.64
C ARG A 27 -11.77 9.82 -43.92
N THR A 28 -11.33 9.65 -42.69
CA THR A 28 -11.65 8.45 -41.88
C THR A 28 -13.04 8.48 -41.24
N GLY A 29 -13.77 9.60 -41.31
CA GLY A 29 -15.10 9.74 -40.72
C GLY A 29 -15.16 10.53 -39.42
N LYS A 30 -14.11 11.29 -39.05
CA LYS A 30 -14.05 12.11 -37.82
C LYS A 30 -15.26 13.02 -37.61
N SER A 31 -15.54 13.87 -38.61
CA SER A 31 -16.66 14.83 -38.51
C SER A 31 -18.02 14.12 -38.49
N THR A 32 -18.16 12.95 -39.13
CA THR A 32 -19.35 12.11 -39.03
C THR A 32 -19.49 11.53 -37.62
N PHE A 33 -18.40 11.08 -37.01
CA PHE A 33 -18.37 10.63 -35.62
C PHE A 33 -18.84 11.73 -34.67
N ILE A 34 -18.27 12.93 -34.80
CA ILE A 34 -18.65 14.09 -33.98
C ILE A 34 -20.15 14.39 -34.16
N LYS A 35 -20.62 14.43 -35.40
CA LYS A 35 -22.04 14.65 -35.68
C LYS A 35 -22.91 13.62 -34.96
N ARG A 36 -22.61 12.34 -35.06
CA ARG A 36 -23.37 11.26 -34.41
C ARG A 36 -23.34 11.37 -32.89
N MET A 37 -22.18 11.64 -32.30
CA MET A 37 -22.04 11.83 -30.85
C MET A 37 -22.89 13.02 -30.37
N VAL A 38 -22.87 14.13 -31.08
CA VAL A 38 -23.66 15.32 -30.72
C VAL A 38 -25.16 15.03 -30.84
N GLU A 39 -25.62 14.48 -31.98
CA GLU A 39 -27.03 14.20 -32.23
C GLU A 39 -27.63 13.18 -31.26
N THR A 40 -26.87 12.13 -30.89
CA THR A 40 -27.41 10.99 -30.14
C THR A 40 -27.15 11.08 -28.64
N LEU A 41 -26.01 11.66 -28.21
CA LEU A 41 -25.65 11.71 -26.79
C LEU A 41 -25.78 13.12 -26.21
N ILE A 42 -25.34 14.17 -26.90
CA ILE A 42 -25.26 15.50 -26.30
C ILE A 42 -26.61 16.22 -26.39
N VAL A 43 -27.15 16.38 -27.58
CA VAL A 43 -28.41 17.13 -27.84
C VAL A 43 -29.60 16.61 -27.02
N PRO A 44 -29.85 15.29 -26.91
CA PRO A 44 -30.97 14.78 -26.11
C PRO A 44 -30.85 15.10 -24.62
N ASN A 45 -29.64 15.30 -24.08
CA ASN A 45 -29.35 15.51 -22.67
C ASN A 45 -29.14 17.00 -22.30
N ILE A 46 -29.31 17.95 -23.25
CA ILE A 46 -29.30 19.39 -22.98
C ILE A 46 -30.71 19.81 -22.54
N GLU A 47 -30.83 20.38 -21.33
CA GLU A 47 -32.13 20.87 -20.81
C GLU A 47 -32.61 22.18 -21.49
N ASP A 48 -31.68 23.09 -21.78
CA ASP A 48 -31.99 24.38 -22.39
C ASP A 48 -32.26 24.28 -23.89
N GLU A 49 -33.44 24.69 -24.34
CA GLU A 49 -33.86 24.60 -25.75
C GLU A 49 -33.03 25.47 -26.69
N TYR A 50 -32.56 26.61 -26.23
CA TYR A 50 -31.72 27.52 -27.04
C TYR A 50 -30.32 26.93 -27.21
N GLU A 51 -29.72 26.41 -26.14
CA GLU A 51 -28.44 25.71 -26.21
C GLU A 51 -28.52 24.47 -27.09
N ARG A 52 -29.63 23.74 -27.04
CA ARG A 52 -29.85 22.55 -27.87
C ARG A 52 -29.90 22.92 -29.35
N LYS A 53 -30.61 23.98 -29.76
CA LYS A 53 -30.65 24.45 -31.14
C LYS A 53 -29.27 24.90 -31.61
N ARG A 54 -28.57 25.66 -30.77
CA ARG A 54 -27.22 26.14 -31.06
C ARG A 54 -26.23 24.95 -31.27
N ALA A 55 -26.27 23.94 -30.42
CA ALA A 55 -25.42 22.75 -30.54
C ALA A 55 -25.67 22.01 -31.86
N LEU A 56 -26.93 21.97 -32.37
CA LEU A 56 -27.27 21.39 -33.66
C LEU A 56 -26.73 22.23 -34.83
N ASP A 57 -26.80 23.56 -34.73
CA ASP A 57 -26.32 24.48 -35.78
C ASP A 57 -24.78 24.47 -35.91
N GLU A 58 -24.07 24.16 -34.82
CA GLU A 58 -22.61 24.09 -34.76
C GLU A 58 -22.02 22.73 -35.21
N ILE A 59 -22.85 21.75 -35.55
CA ILE A 59 -22.40 20.43 -36.04
C ILE A 59 -21.62 20.59 -37.35
N PRO A 60 -20.42 20.00 -37.47
CA PRO A 60 -19.63 20.09 -38.68
C PRO A 60 -20.36 19.41 -39.85
N GLN A 61 -20.44 20.10 -40.97
CA GLN A 61 -20.96 19.53 -42.20
C GLN A 61 -19.91 18.62 -42.82
N SER A 62 -20.27 17.37 -43.08
CA SER A 62 -19.39 16.43 -43.81
C SER A 62 -19.20 16.94 -45.26
N ALA A 63 -18.00 17.42 -45.60
CA ALA A 63 -17.70 17.83 -46.94
C ALA A 63 -17.50 16.61 -47.86
N ALA A 64 -18.29 16.53 -48.95
CA ALA A 64 -18.07 15.58 -50.03
C ALA A 64 -16.91 16.08 -50.89
N GLY A 65 -15.99 15.20 -51.37
CA GLY A 65 -14.91 15.54 -52.29
C GLY A 65 -13.49 15.32 -51.74
N LYS A 66 -12.48 15.40 -52.59
CA LYS A 66 -11.07 15.07 -52.26
C LYS A 66 -10.28 16.23 -51.62
N THR A 67 -10.80 17.46 -51.66
CA THR A 67 -10.10 18.66 -51.20
C THR A 67 -10.34 18.95 -49.73
N ILE A 68 -9.30 19.26 -48.98
CA ILE A 68 -9.35 19.61 -47.56
C ILE A 68 -9.42 21.14 -47.47
N MET A 69 -10.47 21.62 -46.77
CA MET A 69 -10.70 23.06 -46.61
C MET A 69 -10.37 23.61 -45.23
N THR A 70 -10.43 22.79 -44.19
CA THR A 70 -10.30 23.26 -42.81
C THR A 70 -8.87 23.28 -42.35
N THR A 71 -8.42 24.40 -41.80
CA THR A 71 -7.05 24.64 -41.32
C THR A 71 -6.92 24.71 -39.79
N GLU A 72 -8.06 24.79 -39.08
CA GLU A 72 -8.08 24.99 -37.65
C GLU A 72 -9.00 23.96 -36.98
N PRO A 73 -8.64 23.48 -35.75
CA PRO A 73 -9.53 22.65 -34.92
C PRO A 73 -10.83 23.39 -34.62
N LYS A 74 -11.94 22.66 -34.63
CA LYS A 74 -13.27 23.21 -34.29
C LYS A 74 -13.79 22.56 -32.99
N PHE A 75 -14.25 23.42 -32.12
CA PHE A 75 -14.92 22.97 -30.89
C PHE A 75 -16.41 22.81 -31.14
N VAL A 76 -16.97 21.67 -30.77
CA VAL A 76 -18.38 21.32 -31.02
C VAL A 76 -19.05 20.82 -29.75
N PRO A 77 -20.01 21.54 -29.20
CA PRO A 77 -20.33 22.94 -29.51
C PRO A 77 -19.22 23.89 -29.10
N ASN A 78 -19.23 25.13 -29.65
CA ASN A 78 -18.22 26.16 -29.35
C ASN A 78 -18.10 26.47 -27.85
N ASN A 79 -19.23 26.59 -27.16
CA ASN A 79 -19.27 26.57 -25.70
C ASN A 79 -19.61 25.14 -25.23
N THR A 80 -19.04 24.73 -24.11
CA THR A 80 -19.33 23.44 -23.50
C THR A 80 -20.82 23.24 -23.31
N ALA A 81 -21.34 22.11 -23.78
CA ALA A 81 -22.73 21.75 -23.53
C ALA A 81 -22.87 21.17 -22.12
N LYS A 82 -23.76 21.76 -21.36
CA LYS A 82 -24.14 21.21 -20.06
C LYS A 82 -25.19 20.14 -20.25
N ILE A 83 -24.80 18.90 -20.05
CA ILE A 83 -25.70 17.75 -20.13
C ILE A 83 -26.08 17.26 -18.75
N LYS A 84 -27.32 16.82 -18.62
CA LYS A 84 -27.83 16.19 -17.40
C LYS A 84 -28.25 14.76 -17.70
N ILE A 85 -27.69 13.86 -16.91
CA ILE A 85 -27.95 12.43 -16.98
C ILE A 85 -28.35 11.98 -15.59
N ASP A 86 -29.63 11.68 -15.40
CA ASP A 86 -30.26 11.45 -14.09
C ASP A 86 -30.00 12.62 -13.12
N ASP A 87 -29.36 12.38 -11.98
CA ASP A 87 -29.03 13.37 -10.95
C ASP A 87 -27.63 13.99 -11.14
N PHE A 88 -26.91 13.59 -12.19
CA PHE A 88 -25.56 14.06 -12.44
C PHE A 88 -25.52 15.02 -13.62
N THR A 89 -24.79 16.13 -13.44
CA THR A 89 -24.55 17.12 -14.49
C THR A 89 -23.08 17.23 -14.78
N CYS A 90 -22.70 17.22 -16.06
CA CYS A 90 -21.33 17.47 -16.51
C CYS A 90 -21.32 18.33 -17.77
N ASN A 91 -20.17 18.90 -18.07
CA ASN A 91 -19.96 19.61 -19.30
C ASN A 91 -19.29 18.66 -20.31
N ILE A 92 -19.78 18.64 -21.55
CA ILE A 92 -19.20 17.84 -22.63
C ILE A 92 -18.91 18.71 -23.85
N ARG A 93 -17.81 18.37 -24.54
CA ARG A 93 -17.37 19.07 -25.73
C ARG A 93 -16.55 18.12 -26.60
N LEU A 94 -16.79 18.15 -27.90
CA LEU A 94 -15.94 17.46 -28.86
C LEU A 94 -15.03 18.47 -29.56
N ILE A 95 -13.90 18.00 -30.04
CA ILE A 95 -12.94 18.82 -30.76
C ILE A 95 -12.64 18.12 -32.07
N ASP A 96 -13.05 18.74 -33.19
CA ASP A 96 -12.79 18.24 -34.54
C ASP A 96 -11.42 18.77 -34.99
N CYS A 97 -10.45 17.86 -35.04
CA CYS A 97 -9.09 18.18 -35.47
C CYS A 97 -8.95 18.09 -37.00
N VAL A 98 -8.05 18.87 -37.55
CA VAL A 98 -7.60 18.69 -38.91
C VAL A 98 -6.94 17.31 -39.03
N GLY A 99 -7.34 16.50 -40.00
CA GLY A 99 -6.79 15.16 -40.13
C GLY A 99 -5.35 15.17 -40.66
N TYR A 100 -4.60 14.14 -40.25
CA TYR A 100 -3.29 13.86 -40.82
C TYR A 100 -3.40 13.60 -42.33
N MET A 101 -2.48 14.17 -43.09
CA MET A 101 -2.51 14.01 -44.54
C MET A 101 -2.13 12.59 -44.92
N ILE A 102 -2.73 12.13 -46.02
CA ILE A 102 -2.37 10.92 -46.76
C ILE A 102 -1.90 11.33 -48.14
N ASP A 103 -0.96 10.62 -48.72
CA ASP A 103 -0.29 11.02 -49.98
C ASP A 103 -1.24 11.32 -51.15
N LYS A 104 -2.34 10.56 -51.26
CA LYS A 104 -3.32 10.74 -52.32
C LYS A 104 -4.36 11.85 -52.06
N ALA A 105 -4.35 12.47 -50.87
CA ALA A 105 -5.30 13.55 -50.54
C ALA A 105 -4.89 14.86 -51.21
N GLN A 106 -5.89 15.57 -51.75
CA GLN A 106 -5.67 16.88 -52.38
C GLN A 106 -5.84 18.02 -51.37
N GLY A 107 -5.06 19.11 -51.55
CA GLY A 107 -5.17 20.31 -50.73
C GLY A 107 -3.96 20.62 -49.85
N ALA A 108 -2.92 19.75 -49.87
CA ALA A 108 -1.64 19.99 -49.21
C ALA A 108 -0.72 20.90 -50.04
N THR A 109 -0.93 20.96 -51.37
CA THR A 109 -0.16 21.77 -52.31
C THR A 109 -1.07 22.69 -53.11
N ASP A 110 -0.56 23.84 -53.49
CA ASP A 110 -1.16 24.78 -54.43
C ASP A 110 -0.29 24.93 -55.70
N GLU A 111 -0.64 25.88 -56.58
CA GLU A 111 0.09 26.11 -57.85
C GLU A 111 1.56 26.49 -57.64
N ASN A 112 1.94 26.97 -56.43
CA ASN A 112 3.28 27.47 -56.11
C ASN A 112 4.11 26.53 -55.22
N GLY A 113 3.59 25.35 -54.83
CA GLY A 113 4.25 24.39 -53.96
C GLY A 113 3.43 24.01 -52.73
N PRO A 114 4.04 23.73 -51.56
CA PRO A 114 3.32 23.44 -50.33
C PRO A 114 2.39 24.58 -49.94
N ARG A 115 1.12 24.29 -49.66
CA ARG A 115 0.14 25.28 -49.21
C ARG A 115 0.56 25.85 -47.86
N MET A 116 0.82 27.16 -47.80
CA MET A 116 1.19 27.86 -46.59
C MET A 116 -0.07 28.37 -45.85
N VAL A 117 -0.07 28.27 -44.53
CA VAL A 117 -1.20 28.71 -43.70
C VAL A 117 -0.73 29.44 -42.44
N LYS A 118 -1.51 30.41 -42.00
CA LYS A 118 -1.34 31.07 -40.69
C LYS A 118 -1.99 30.23 -39.59
N THR A 119 -1.30 30.11 -38.48
CA THR A 119 -1.83 29.44 -37.31
C THR A 119 -1.77 30.36 -36.10
N PRO A 120 -2.60 30.15 -35.05
CA PRO A 120 -2.53 30.96 -33.84
C PRO A 120 -1.22 30.79 -33.06
N TRP A 121 -0.44 29.75 -33.34
CA TRP A 121 0.74 29.35 -32.59
C TRP A 121 2.08 29.88 -33.16
N TYR A 122 2.08 30.31 -34.41
CA TYR A 122 3.25 30.83 -35.09
C TYR A 122 2.99 32.19 -35.71
N THR A 123 3.99 33.06 -35.68
CA THR A 123 3.94 34.40 -36.30
C THR A 123 4.10 34.35 -37.80
N GLU A 124 4.77 33.33 -38.31
CA GLU A 124 5.04 33.09 -39.72
C GLU A 124 4.09 32.03 -40.27
N GLU A 125 3.89 32.08 -41.61
CA GLU A 125 3.13 31.04 -42.30
C GLU A 125 3.95 29.74 -42.35
N ILE A 126 3.33 28.62 -42.04
CA ILE A 126 3.93 27.27 -42.05
C ILE A 126 3.21 26.40 -43.08
N PRO A 127 3.83 25.31 -43.54
CA PRO A 127 3.16 24.35 -44.43
C PRO A 127 1.88 23.77 -43.78
N PHE A 128 0.82 23.64 -44.57
CA PHE A 128 -0.48 23.14 -44.09
C PHE A 128 -0.37 21.79 -43.41
N VAL A 129 0.49 20.88 -43.90
CA VAL A 129 0.71 19.57 -43.30
C VAL A 129 1.24 19.72 -41.85
N GLU A 130 2.26 20.52 -41.66
CA GLU A 130 2.87 20.83 -40.38
C GLU A 130 1.87 21.52 -39.44
N ALA A 131 1.10 22.48 -39.96
CA ALA A 131 0.03 23.13 -39.18
C ALA A 131 -1.04 22.18 -38.68
N ALA A 132 -1.43 21.22 -39.52
CA ALA A 132 -2.41 20.17 -39.15
C ALA A 132 -1.90 19.26 -38.02
N GLU A 133 -0.62 18.86 -38.08
CA GLU A 133 0.02 18.03 -37.09
C GLU A 133 0.15 18.76 -35.76
N ILE A 134 0.73 19.95 -35.73
CA ILE A 134 0.88 20.78 -34.52
C ILE A 134 -0.49 21.10 -33.91
N GLY A 135 -1.48 21.41 -34.74
CA GLY A 135 -2.84 21.68 -34.29
C GLY A 135 -3.46 20.47 -33.60
N THR A 136 -3.24 19.27 -34.14
CA THR A 136 -3.75 18.01 -33.58
C THR A 136 -3.06 17.68 -32.26
N GLU A 137 -1.72 17.76 -32.21
CA GLU A 137 -0.94 17.57 -31.01
C GLU A 137 -1.43 18.49 -29.87
N LYS A 138 -1.53 19.79 -30.15
CA LYS A 138 -1.99 20.79 -29.16
C LYS A 138 -3.41 20.53 -28.68
N VAL A 139 -4.32 20.13 -29.56
CA VAL A 139 -5.69 19.79 -29.17
C VAL A 139 -5.71 18.64 -28.18
N ILE A 140 -5.00 17.58 -28.47
CA ILE A 140 -4.96 16.44 -27.56
C ILE A 140 -4.28 16.81 -26.24
N LYS A 141 -3.12 17.46 -26.30
CA LYS A 141 -2.31 17.78 -25.13
C LYS A 141 -2.98 18.81 -24.22
N ASP A 142 -3.49 19.90 -24.79
CA ASP A 142 -3.90 21.09 -24.02
C ASP A 142 -5.43 21.11 -23.78
N HIS A 143 -6.23 20.53 -24.68
CA HIS A 143 -7.68 20.75 -24.70
C HIS A 143 -8.53 19.49 -24.55
N SER A 144 -7.98 18.27 -24.67
CA SER A 144 -8.78 17.05 -24.53
C SER A 144 -8.49 16.32 -23.22
N THR A 145 -9.51 15.64 -22.69
CA THR A 145 -9.39 14.71 -21.57
C THR A 145 -9.20 13.27 -22.06
N ILE A 146 -9.76 12.96 -23.22
CA ILE A 146 -9.72 11.67 -23.90
C ILE A 146 -9.44 11.89 -25.38
N GLY A 147 -8.55 11.08 -25.96
CA GLY A 147 -8.33 11.00 -27.40
C GLY A 147 -9.21 9.93 -28.05
N ILE A 148 -9.82 10.25 -29.20
CA ILE A 148 -10.52 9.29 -30.05
C ILE A 148 -9.83 9.29 -31.41
N VAL A 149 -9.07 8.23 -31.68
CA VAL A 149 -8.45 8.04 -32.99
C VAL A 149 -9.45 7.38 -33.94
N VAL A 150 -9.73 8.00 -35.07
CA VAL A 150 -10.60 7.41 -36.08
C VAL A 150 -9.77 6.99 -37.30
N THR A 151 -9.75 5.70 -37.55
CA THR A 151 -9.16 5.08 -38.76
C THR A 151 -10.21 4.30 -39.54
N THR A 152 -9.85 3.63 -40.62
CA THR A 152 -10.77 2.88 -41.46
C THR A 152 -10.14 1.60 -42.03
N ASP A 153 -10.95 0.62 -42.33
CA ASP A 153 -10.57 -0.60 -43.07
C ASP A 153 -10.45 -0.39 -44.59
N GLY A 154 -10.66 0.86 -45.08
CA GLY A 154 -10.69 1.18 -46.51
C GLY A 154 -12.05 1.05 -47.16
N SER A 155 -13.10 0.61 -46.42
CA SER A 155 -14.47 0.53 -46.94
C SER A 155 -15.20 1.87 -46.98
N ILE A 156 -14.56 2.92 -46.40
CA ILE A 156 -15.10 4.28 -46.27
C ILE A 156 -14.34 5.23 -47.19
N GLY A 157 -15.07 5.92 -48.05
CA GLY A 157 -14.49 6.94 -48.96
C GLY A 157 -13.81 6.36 -50.20
N ASP A 158 -12.87 7.15 -50.75
CA ASP A 158 -12.29 6.87 -52.08
C ASP A 158 -10.83 6.35 -52.00
N PHE A 159 -10.31 6.09 -50.81
CA PHE A 159 -8.93 5.67 -50.57
C PHE A 159 -8.84 4.25 -50.04
N GLU A 160 -7.79 3.53 -50.41
CA GLU A 160 -7.56 2.18 -49.97
C GLU A 160 -6.98 2.15 -48.56
N ARG A 161 -7.10 1.01 -47.82
CA ARG A 161 -6.56 0.81 -46.51
C ARG A 161 -5.05 1.14 -46.42
N SER A 162 -4.29 0.77 -47.43
CA SER A 162 -2.84 1.07 -47.54
C SER A 162 -2.47 2.53 -47.44
N ASP A 163 -3.36 3.41 -47.90
CA ASP A 163 -3.12 4.85 -47.93
C ASP A 163 -3.16 5.50 -46.54
N TYR A 164 -3.77 4.79 -45.55
CA TYR A 164 -3.96 5.28 -44.18
C TYR A 164 -2.89 4.83 -43.18
N LEU A 165 -2.10 3.79 -43.52
CA LEU A 165 -1.22 3.11 -42.57
C LEU A 165 -0.19 4.05 -41.90
N GLU A 166 0.51 4.87 -42.70
CA GLU A 166 1.52 5.77 -42.17
C GLU A 166 0.93 6.83 -41.23
N ALA A 167 -0.17 7.47 -41.65
CA ALA A 167 -0.86 8.47 -40.86
C ALA A 167 -1.47 7.88 -39.58
N GLU A 168 -1.97 6.66 -39.64
CA GLU A 168 -2.53 5.93 -38.49
C GLU A 168 -1.46 5.62 -37.45
N THR A 169 -0.37 4.99 -37.87
CA THR A 169 0.75 4.66 -36.98
C THR A 169 1.30 5.92 -36.30
N ARG A 170 1.50 6.98 -37.06
CA ARG A 170 2.00 8.25 -36.53
C ARG A 170 1.08 8.87 -35.50
N VAL A 171 -0.22 8.95 -35.76
CA VAL A 171 -1.21 9.47 -34.80
C VAL A 171 -1.20 8.67 -33.50
N ILE A 172 -1.18 7.34 -33.58
CA ILE A 172 -1.19 6.47 -32.41
C ILE A 172 0.09 6.64 -31.57
N GLU A 173 1.26 6.73 -32.21
CA GLU A 173 2.54 6.96 -31.52
C GLU A 173 2.58 8.32 -30.83
N GLU A 174 2.10 9.38 -31.48
CA GLU A 174 2.04 10.71 -30.88
C GLU A 174 1.13 10.73 -29.66
N LEU A 175 -0.03 10.07 -29.70
CA LEU A 175 -0.93 9.97 -28.55
C LEU A 175 -0.36 9.17 -27.41
N LYS A 176 0.37 8.08 -27.68
CA LYS A 176 1.12 7.34 -26.67
C LYS A 176 2.15 8.22 -25.98
N ASN A 177 2.90 9.03 -26.74
CA ASN A 177 3.91 9.93 -26.20
C ASN A 177 3.32 11.05 -25.33
N ILE A 178 2.09 11.50 -25.63
CA ILE A 178 1.36 12.48 -24.83
C ILE A 178 0.91 11.88 -23.49
N GLY A 179 0.69 10.55 -23.42
CA GLY A 179 0.32 9.84 -22.19
C GLY A 179 -1.11 10.07 -21.71
N LYS A 180 -2.00 10.59 -22.57
CA LYS A 180 -3.43 10.72 -22.24
C LYS A 180 -4.20 9.45 -22.63
N PRO A 181 -5.31 9.14 -21.94
CA PRO A 181 -6.16 8.01 -22.31
C PRO A 181 -6.74 8.21 -23.70
N PHE A 182 -6.65 7.20 -24.56
CA PHE A 182 -7.23 7.23 -25.89
C PHE A 182 -7.62 5.83 -26.37
N ILE A 183 -8.52 5.79 -27.32
CA ILE A 183 -8.95 4.58 -28.00
C ILE A 183 -8.93 4.78 -29.53
N VAL A 184 -8.95 3.66 -30.25
CA VAL A 184 -9.00 3.67 -31.72
C VAL A 184 -10.36 3.14 -32.19
N ILE A 185 -11.01 3.88 -33.07
CA ILE A 185 -12.21 3.46 -33.78
C ILE A 185 -11.83 3.06 -35.19
N LEU A 186 -12.02 1.80 -35.52
CA LEU A 186 -11.90 1.27 -36.87
C LEU A 186 -13.24 1.44 -37.57
N ASN A 187 -13.39 2.52 -38.36
CA ASN A 187 -14.61 2.83 -39.07
C ASN A 187 -14.76 1.90 -40.32
N SER A 188 -15.81 1.12 -40.32
CA SER A 188 -16.10 0.16 -41.38
C SER A 188 -17.58 0.18 -41.75
N THR A 189 -17.89 -0.06 -43.06
CA THR A 189 -19.28 -0.29 -43.49
C THR A 189 -19.81 -1.62 -42.97
N HIS A 190 -18.94 -2.57 -42.65
CA HIS A 190 -19.27 -3.91 -42.19
C HIS A 190 -18.44 -4.35 -40.99
N PRO A 191 -18.63 -3.72 -39.82
CA PRO A 191 -17.78 -3.94 -38.63
C PRO A 191 -17.81 -5.37 -38.10
N THR A 192 -18.83 -6.14 -38.40
CA THR A 192 -18.99 -7.53 -37.93
C THR A 192 -18.35 -8.59 -38.85
N LEU A 193 -17.81 -8.20 -39.99
CA LEU A 193 -17.14 -9.13 -40.89
C LEU A 193 -15.87 -9.70 -40.24
N PRO A 194 -15.56 -11.01 -40.45
CA PRO A 194 -14.36 -11.62 -39.86
C PRO A 194 -13.04 -10.92 -40.26
N GLU A 195 -12.98 -10.32 -41.43
CA GLU A 195 -11.82 -9.58 -41.92
C GLU A 195 -11.61 -8.30 -41.13
N THR A 196 -12.68 -7.53 -40.91
CA THR A 196 -12.65 -6.30 -40.11
C THR A 196 -12.31 -6.60 -38.65
N GLN A 197 -12.85 -7.69 -38.09
CA GLN A 197 -12.55 -8.11 -36.73
C GLN A 197 -11.07 -8.54 -36.56
N ARG A 198 -10.52 -9.30 -37.54
CA ARG A 198 -9.08 -9.65 -37.54
C ARG A 198 -8.19 -8.43 -37.65
N LEU A 199 -8.56 -7.46 -38.48
CA LEU A 199 -7.82 -6.21 -38.61
C LEU A 199 -7.85 -5.44 -37.29
N ALA A 200 -8.99 -5.35 -36.65
CA ALA A 200 -9.11 -4.68 -35.34
C ALA A 200 -8.24 -5.38 -34.27
N GLU A 201 -8.23 -6.72 -34.22
CA GLU A 201 -7.41 -7.47 -33.30
C GLU A 201 -5.91 -7.31 -33.60
N SER A 202 -5.51 -7.34 -34.88
CA SER A 202 -4.13 -7.08 -35.29
C SER A 202 -3.64 -5.70 -34.87
N LEU A 203 -4.46 -4.66 -35.06
CA LEU A 203 -4.12 -3.30 -34.63
C LEU A 203 -4.05 -3.17 -33.10
N LYS A 204 -4.92 -3.87 -32.40
CA LYS A 204 -4.91 -3.92 -30.93
C LYS A 204 -3.63 -4.59 -30.42
N GLU A 205 -3.21 -5.71 -31.01
CA GLU A 205 -1.97 -6.40 -30.66
C GLU A 205 -0.73 -5.57 -31.01
N GLU A 206 -0.69 -4.94 -32.20
CA GLU A 206 0.43 -4.14 -32.67
C GLU A 206 0.65 -2.88 -31.81
N HIS A 207 -0.44 -2.18 -31.55
CA HIS A 207 -0.37 -0.91 -30.86
C HIS A 207 -0.64 -0.98 -29.35
N GLN A 208 -1.08 -2.13 -28.80
CA GLN A 208 -1.43 -2.31 -27.38
C GLN A 208 -2.44 -1.27 -26.87
N VAL A 209 -3.42 -0.93 -27.73
CA VAL A 209 -4.51 0.02 -27.42
C VAL A 209 -5.85 -0.58 -27.80
N PRO A 210 -6.96 -0.19 -27.15
CA PRO A 210 -8.29 -0.64 -27.54
C PRO A 210 -8.62 -0.19 -28.97
N VAL A 211 -9.09 -1.14 -29.79
CA VAL A 211 -9.55 -0.90 -31.16
C VAL A 211 -10.98 -1.41 -31.28
N LEU A 212 -11.92 -0.51 -31.60
CA LEU A 212 -13.33 -0.83 -31.74
C LEU A 212 -13.75 -0.75 -33.21
N PRO A 213 -14.08 -1.86 -33.85
CA PRO A 213 -14.65 -1.86 -35.20
C PRO A 213 -16.11 -1.45 -35.14
N ILE A 214 -16.43 -0.29 -35.71
CA ILE A 214 -17.75 0.35 -35.64
C ILE A 214 -18.12 0.95 -37.00
N SER A 215 -19.41 0.88 -37.39
CA SER A 215 -19.94 1.71 -38.46
C SER A 215 -20.36 3.07 -37.88
N ILE A 216 -19.55 4.09 -38.09
CA ILE A 216 -19.84 5.42 -37.56
C ILE A 216 -21.18 5.97 -38.10
N GLU A 217 -21.51 5.68 -39.36
CA GLU A 217 -22.75 6.14 -39.94
C GLU A 217 -23.99 5.50 -39.28
N ALA A 218 -23.89 4.24 -38.88
CA ALA A 218 -24.97 3.46 -38.23
C ALA A 218 -24.83 3.48 -36.69
N MET A 219 -23.88 4.23 -36.12
CA MET A 219 -23.57 4.24 -34.70
C MET A 219 -24.79 4.65 -33.86
N ASN A 220 -25.08 3.87 -32.86
CA ASN A 220 -26.20 4.05 -31.92
C ASN A 220 -25.73 4.40 -30.53
N GLU A 221 -26.68 4.65 -29.62
CA GLU A 221 -26.36 5.03 -28.24
C GLU A 221 -25.52 3.98 -27.48
N LYS A 222 -25.76 2.70 -27.72
CA LYS A 222 -24.98 1.63 -27.08
C LYS A 222 -23.50 1.69 -27.49
N ASP A 223 -23.27 1.86 -28.80
CA ASP A 223 -21.90 1.96 -29.32
C ASP A 223 -21.14 3.15 -28.67
N MET A 224 -21.83 4.26 -28.41
CA MET A 224 -21.24 5.44 -27.75
C MET A 224 -20.85 5.16 -26.30
N TYR A 225 -21.68 4.45 -25.57
CA TYR A 225 -21.35 4.05 -24.19
C TYR A 225 -20.22 3.01 -24.17
N ASP A 226 -20.17 2.10 -25.12
CA ASP A 226 -19.08 1.13 -25.26
C ASP A 226 -17.74 1.85 -25.54
N ILE A 227 -17.74 2.87 -26.42
CA ILE A 227 -16.59 3.74 -26.70
C ILE A 227 -16.12 4.45 -25.41
N LEU A 228 -17.04 5.06 -24.68
CA LEU A 228 -16.69 5.78 -23.45
C LEU A 228 -16.23 4.84 -22.33
N ARG A 229 -16.78 3.62 -22.27
CA ARG A 229 -16.36 2.61 -21.30
C ARG A 229 -14.92 2.17 -21.57
N GLU A 230 -14.59 1.83 -22.80
CA GLU A 230 -13.22 1.45 -23.17
C GLU A 230 -12.24 2.60 -22.92
N ALA A 231 -12.65 3.84 -23.20
CA ALA A 231 -11.86 5.00 -22.90
C ALA A 231 -11.64 5.18 -21.38
N LEU A 232 -12.62 4.88 -20.53
CA LEU A 232 -12.50 4.92 -19.08
C LEU A 232 -11.47 3.89 -18.59
N TYR A 233 -11.42 2.71 -19.18
CA TYR A 233 -10.45 1.68 -18.82
C TYR A 233 -9.00 2.04 -19.18
N GLU A 234 -8.79 2.99 -20.08
CA GLU A 234 -7.46 3.54 -20.43
C GLU A 234 -6.97 4.63 -19.45
N PHE A 235 -7.79 5.07 -18.49
CA PHE A 235 -7.31 6.00 -17.47
C PHE A 235 -6.30 5.32 -16.53
N PRO A 236 -5.27 6.08 -16.09
CA PRO A 236 -4.27 5.54 -15.19
C PRO A 236 -4.84 5.21 -13.81
N VAL A 237 -4.31 4.19 -13.17
CA VAL A 237 -4.52 3.94 -11.74
C VAL A 237 -3.67 4.95 -10.96
N LEU A 238 -4.29 5.69 -10.05
CA LEU A 238 -3.60 6.72 -9.27
C LEU A 238 -3.11 6.20 -7.92
N GLU A 239 -3.84 5.25 -7.33
CA GLU A 239 -3.52 4.70 -6.02
C GLU A 239 -3.96 3.23 -5.93
N VAL A 240 -3.07 2.39 -5.44
CA VAL A 240 -3.36 0.99 -5.11
C VAL A 240 -3.30 0.84 -3.59
N LYS A 241 -4.45 0.59 -2.97
CA LYS A 241 -4.57 0.26 -1.55
C LYS A 241 -4.51 -1.25 -1.38
N VAL A 242 -3.65 -1.73 -0.51
CA VAL A 242 -3.57 -3.16 -0.22
C VAL A 242 -3.90 -3.40 1.25
N ASN A 243 -4.98 -4.11 1.48
CA ASN A 243 -5.38 -4.58 2.80
C ASN A 243 -4.75 -5.96 3.04
N MET A 244 -3.92 -6.05 4.06
CA MET A 244 -3.36 -7.31 4.52
C MET A 244 -3.88 -7.64 5.93
N PRO A 245 -3.80 -8.88 6.42
CA PRO A 245 -4.19 -9.23 7.78
C PRO A 245 -3.52 -8.34 8.82
N GLU A 246 -4.29 -7.77 9.75
CA GLU A 246 -3.81 -6.79 10.73
C GLU A 246 -2.60 -7.30 11.53
N TRP A 247 -2.59 -8.61 11.89
CA TRP A 247 -1.51 -9.20 12.64
C TRP A 247 -0.16 -9.18 11.90
N ILE A 248 -0.15 -9.16 10.55
CA ILE A 248 1.08 -9.03 9.75
C ILE A 248 1.61 -7.60 9.85
N THR A 249 0.73 -6.60 9.94
CA THR A 249 1.13 -5.19 10.01
C THR A 249 1.93 -4.87 11.26
N ILE A 250 1.62 -5.55 12.38
CA ILE A 250 2.30 -5.34 13.68
C ILE A 250 3.60 -6.13 13.84
N LEU A 251 3.91 -7.06 12.92
CA LEU A 251 5.18 -7.78 12.94
C LEU A 251 6.37 -6.83 12.76
N ASN A 252 7.53 -7.25 13.27
CA ASN A 252 8.78 -6.52 13.03
C ASN A 252 8.99 -6.31 11.52
N PRO A 253 9.46 -5.14 11.07
CA PRO A 253 9.73 -4.89 9.64
C PRO A 253 10.57 -5.97 8.96
N ASP A 254 11.54 -6.55 9.65
CA ASP A 254 12.42 -7.58 9.10
C ASP A 254 11.86 -9.01 9.19
N HIS A 255 10.65 -9.18 9.69
CA HIS A 255 10.03 -10.50 9.83
C HIS A 255 9.77 -11.13 8.45
N PRO A 256 10.15 -12.42 8.21
CA PRO A 256 10.06 -13.06 6.89
C PRO A 256 8.64 -13.00 6.28
N VAL A 257 7.60 -13.25 7.07
CA VAL A 257 6.21 -13.18 6.62
C VAL A 257 5.87 -11.76 6.13
N LYS A 258 6.22 -10.72 6.89
CA LYS A 258 5.94 -9.34 6.50
C LYS A 258 6.71 -8.93 5.24
N GLN A 259 7.98 -9.33 5.13
CA GLN A 259 8.79 -9.06 3.95
C GLN A 259 8.25 -9.76 2.70
N SER A 260 7.77 -11.01 2.85
CA SER A 260 7.13 -11.74 1.75
C SER A 260 5.91 -10.99 1.19
N TYR A 261 5.03 -10.47 2.07
CA TYR A 261 3.88 -9.66 1.65
C TYR A 261 4.30 -8.35 0.98
N ILE A 262 5.28 -7.64 1.55
CA ILE A 262 5.78 -6.38 0.99
C ILE A 262 6.38 -6.60 -0.40
N ASN A 263 7.14 -7.67 -0.60
CA ASN A 263 7.75 -7.98 -1.88
C ASN A 263 6.69 -8.36 -2.92
N ALA A 264 5.74 -9.22 -2.57
CA ALA A 264 4.63 -9.58 -3.44
C ALA A 264 3.81 -8.34 -3.87
N ILE A 265 3.54 -7.41 -2.95
CA ILE A 265 2.85 -6.14 -3.27
C ILE A 265 3.69 -5.30 -4.23
N LYS A 266 4.99 -5.15 -3.99
CA LYS A 266 5.85 -4.35 -4.87
C LYS A 266 5.93 -4.92 -6.28
N GLU A 267 6.07 -6.23 -6.41
CA GLU A 267 6.15 -6.91 -7.70
C GLU A 267 4.83 -6.79 -8.48
N SER A 268 3.69 -6.98 -7.81
CA SER A 268 2.38 -6.92 -8.45
C SER A 268 1.95 -5.51 -8.85
N VAL A 269 2.32 -4.49 -8.07
CA VAL A 269 1.90 -3.09 -8.34
C VAL A 269 2.66 -2.47 -9.50
N VAL A 270 3.88 -2.91 -9.79
CA VAL A 270 4.69 -2.38 -10.91
C VAL A 270 4.02 -2.61 -12.28
N GLU A 271 3.19 -3.62 -12.41
CA GLU A 271 2.53 -3.98 -13.66
C GLU A 271 1.20 -3.27 -13.89
N ILE A 272 0.75 -2.43 -12.93
CA ILE A 272 -0.52 -1.71 -13.02
C ILE A 272 -0.25 -0.27 -13.46
N ASP A 273 -0.63 0.04 -14.67
CA ASP A 273 -0.60 1.41 -15.18
C ASP A 273 -2.02 1.96 -15.38
N LYS A 274 -2.93 1.13 -15.89
CA LYS A 274 -4.28 1.53 -16.29
C LYS A 274 -5.35 0.68 -15.61
N LEU A 275 -6.60 1.18 -15.61
CA LEU A 275 -7.74 0.47 -15.03
C LEU A 275 -8.02 -0.90 -15.70
N LYS A 276 -7.65 -1.08 -16.97
CA LYS A 276 -7.79 -2.37 -17.66
C LYS A 276 -6.85 -3.46 -17.12
N ASP A 277 -5.71 -3.08 -16.55
CA ASP A 277 -4.68 -4.01 -16.08
C ASP A 277 -5.08 -4.70 -14.77
N ILE A 278 -6.19 -4.25 -14.16
CA ILE A 278 -6.65 -4.73 -12.85
C ILE A 278 -7.13 -6.19 -12.90
N GLU A 279 -7.61 -6.68 -14.02
CA GLU A 279 -8.19 -8.04 -14.12
C GLU A 279 -7.16 -9.14 -13.81
N HIS A 280 -5.88 -8.91 -14.08
CA HIS A 280 -4.82 -9.90 -13.89
C HIS A 280 -3.99 -9.71 -12.61
N ILE A 281 -4.23 -8.63 -11.88
CA ILE A 281 -3.40 -8.30 -10.70
C ILE A 281 -3.45 -9.37 -9.61
N THR A 282 -4.59 -10.04 -9.45
CA THR A 282 -4.76 -11.04 -8.39
C THR A 282 -3.93 -12.30 -8.63
N ASP A 283 -3.62 -12.60 -9.88
CA ASP A 283 -2.89 -13.82 -10.25
C ASP A 283 -1.43 -13.77 -9.80
N HIS A 284 -0.83 -12.59 -9.79
CA HIS A 284 0.56 -12.39 -9.35
C HIS A 284 0.75 -12.69 -7.85
N PHE A 285 -0.27 -12.45 -7.03
CA PHE A 285 -0.21 -12.76 -5.59
C PHE A 285 -0.30 -14.23 -5.28
N LEU A 286 -0.93 -15.05 -6.15
CA LEU A 286 -1.14 -16.48 -5.93
C LEU A 286 0.16 -17.31 -6.02
N ASN A 287 1.23 -16.74 -6.55
CA ASN A 287 2.55 -17.37 -6.58
C ASN A 287 3.26 -17.37 -5.21
N ASN A 288 2.71 -16.68 -4.21
CA ASN A 288 3.28 -16.58 -2.87
C ASN A 288 2.58 -17.52 -1.92
N GLU A 289 3.29 -18.54 -1.41
CA GLU A 289 2.75 -19.56 -0.48
C GLU A 289 2.19 -18.97 0.83
N MET A 290 2.61 -17.76 1.21
CA MET A 290 2.11 -17.07 2.41
C MET A 290 0.82 -16.29 2.17
N ILE A 291 0.33 -16.20 0.93
CA ILE A 291 -0.91 -15.54 0.55
C ILE A 291 -1.90 -16.61 0.09
N GLU A 292 -3.02 -16.77 0.82
CA GLU A 292 -4.05 -17.75 0.46
C GLU A 292 -4.92 -17.26 -0.69
N LYS A 293 -5.36 -16.00 -0.61
CA LYS A 293 -6.22 -15.38 -1.63
C LYS A 293 -5.88 -13.90 -1.78
N ALA A 294 -5.99 -13.45 -3.01
CA ALA A 294 -5.98 -12.04 -3.38
C ALA A 294 -7.25 -11.74 -4.16
N TYR A 295 -7.96 -10.69 -3.82
CA TYR A 295 -9.15 -10.26 -4.56
C TYR A 295 -9.32 -8.75 -4.51
N LEU A 296 -9.93 -8.23 -5.55
CA LEU A 296 -10.34 -6.83 -5.61
C LEU A 296 -11.55 -6.63 -4.69
N SER A 297 -11.38 -5.84 -3.66
CA SER A 297 -12.46 -5.50 -2.72
C SER A 297 -13.21 -4.25 -3.14
N GLU A 298 -12.53 -3.31 -3.81
CA GLU A 298 -13.14 -2.08 -4.31
C GLU A 298 -12.37 -1.57 -5.53
N VAL A 299 -13.10 -1.10 -6.53
CA VAL A 299 -12.56 -0.38 -7.68
C VAL A 299 -13.37 0.89 -7.85
N ASP A 300 -12.74 2.03 -7.67
CA ASP A 300 -13.37 3.33 -7.92
C ASP A 300 -12.77 3.98 -9.19
N PRO A 301 -13.40 3.77 -10.35
CA PRO A 301 -12.93 4.35 -11.60
C PRO A 301 -12.95 5.89 -11.59
N SER A 302 -13.79 6.50 -10.75
CA SER A 302 -13.91 7.96 -10.67
C SER A 302 -12.71 8.64 -10.01
N THR A 303 -12.04 7.97 -9.10
CA THR A 303 -10.85 8.47 -8.41
C THR A 303 -9.56 7.78 -8.89
N GLY A 304 -9.69 6.63 -9.58
CA GLY A 304 -8.57 5.80 -9.96
C GLY A 304 -7.92 5.06 -8.79
N ILE A 305 -8.68 4.86 -7.73
CA ILE A 305 -8.24 4.12 -6.56
C ILE A 305 -8.77 2.69 -6.66
N ILE A 306 -7.89 1.74 -6.45
CA ILE A 306 -8.23 0.33 -6.35
C ILE A 306 -7.84 -0.19 -4.97
N THR A 307 -8.63 -1.09 -4.43
CA THR A 307 -8.35 -1.74 -3.16
C THR A 307 -8.29 -3.25 -3.35
N ILE A 308 -7.12 -3.82 -3.02
CA ILE A 308 -6.87 -5.26 -3.06
C ILE A 308 -6.86 -5.77 -1.63
N THR A 309 -7.51 -6.89 -1.38
CA THR A 309 -7.47 -7.54 -0.07
C THR A 309 -6.74 -8.89 -0.19
N LEU A 310 -5.72 -9.05 0.65
CA LEU A 310 -4.93 -10.26 0.76
C LEU A 310 -5.34 -11.02 2.02
N THR A 311 -5.45 -12.34 1.92
CA THR A 311 -5.69 -13.22 3.08
C THR A 311 -4.50 -14.14 3.30
N ALA A 312 -4.30 -14.55 4.55
CA ALA A 312 -3.25 -15.49 4.93
C ALA A 312 -3.83 -16.89 5.12
N PRO A 313 -3.05 -17.96 4.87
CA PRO A 313 -3.41 -19.31 5.24
C PRO A 313 -3.72 -19.41 6.75
N ALA A 314 -4.73 -20.19 7.10
CA ALA A 314 -5.22 -20.28 8.48
C ALA A 314 -4.13 -20.68 9.50
N ASP A 315 -3.18 -21.51 9.09
CA ASP A 315 -2.11 -22.00 9.95
C ASP A 315 -0.94 -21.04 10.10
N LEU A 316 -0.76 -20.11 9.17
CA LEU A 316 0.36 -19.16 9.16
C LEU A 316 0.37 -18.27 10.42
N TYR A 317 -0.81 -17.85 10.89
CA TYR A 317 -0.93 -17.08 12.12
C TYR A 317 -0.41 -17.87 13.34
N ASN A 318 -0.83 -19.12 13.49
CA ASN A 318 -0.43 -19.96 14.62
C ASN A 318 1.07 -20.29 14.58
N GLN A 319 1.63 -20.54 13.38
CA GLN A 319 3.05 -20.77 13.20
C GLN A 319 3.87 -19.53 13.59
N THR A 320 3.49 -18.35 13.10
CA THR A 320 4.14 -17.09 13.44
C THR A 320 4.04 -16.78 14.93
N LEU A 321 2.88 -17.03 15.53
CA LEU A 321 2.67 -16.84 16.96
C LEU A 321 3.59 -17.75 17.79
N THR A 322 3.66 -19.05 17.41
CA THR A 322 4.55 -20.04 18.05
C THR A 322 6.02 -19.63 17.95
N GLU A 323 6.44 -19.11 16.80
CA GLU A 323 7.80 -18.62 16.59
C GLU A 323 8.14 -17.44 17.53
N ILE A 324 7.23 -16.46 17.64
CA ILE A 324 7.44 -15.26 18.45
C ILE A 324 7.44 -15.57 19.94
N ILE A 325 6.46 -16.39 20.39
CA ILE A 325 6.25 -16.69 21.81
C ILE A 325 7.17 -17.82 22.27
N LYS A 326 7.68 -18.64 21.36
CA LYS A 326 8.45 -19.89 21.63
C LYS A 326 7.66 -20.91 22.48
N ILE A 327 6.34 -20.88 22.36
CA ILE A 327 5.40 -21.79 23.00
C ILE A 327 4.49 -22.32 21.91
N ASP A 328 4.27 -23.63 21.87
CA ASP A 328 3.41 -24.26 20.86
C ASP A 328 1.93 -23.92 21.11
N VAL A 329 1.35 -23.14 20.21
CA VAL A 329 -0.04 -22.70 20.27
C VAL A 329 -0.80 -23.30 19.09
N LYS A 330 -1.61 -24.31 19.33
CA LYS A 330 -2.37 -25.04 18.29
C LYS A 330 -3.81 -24.58 18.16
N SER A 331 -4.34 -23.96 19.20
CA SER A 331 -5.75 -23.61 19.27
C SER A 331 -5.99 -22.27 19.95
N LYS A 332 -7.20 -21.72 19.75
CA LYS A 332 -7.66 -20.54 20.50
C LYS A 332 -7.75 -20.81 22.01
N ALA A 333 -7.94 -22.06 22.41
CA ALA A 333 -7.97 -22.44 23.84
C ALA A 333 -6.57 -22.32 24.45
N ASP A 334 -5.53 -22.78 23.75
CA ASP A 334 -4.14 -22.63 24.21
C ASP A 334 -3.75 -21.17 24.33
N LEU A 335 -4.15 -20.35 23.36
CA LEU A 335 -3.90 -18.90 23.40
C LEU A 335 -4.60 -18.24 24.60
N LEU A 336 -5.85 -18.63 24.91
CA LEU A 336 -6.58 -18.10 26.04
C LEU A 336 -5.93 -18.52 27.39
N ALA A 337 -5.49 -19.78 27.49
CA ALA A 337 -4.74 -20.26 28.65
C ALA A 337 -3.45 -19.50 28.87
N LEU A 338 -2.69 -19.27 27.78
CA LEU A 338 -1.46 -18.48 27.81
C LEU A 338 -1.71 -17.03 28.28
N PHE A 339 -2.77 -16.38 27.81
CA PHE A 339 -3.14 -15.04 28.27
C PHE A 339 -3.55 -15.00 29.74
N GLN A 340 -4.20 -16.03 30.24
CA GLN A 340 -4.53 -16.12 31.67
C GLN A 340 -3.27 -16.24 32.51
N GLU A 341 -2.34 -17.13 32.13
CA GLU A 341 -1.03 -17.26 32.78
C GLU A 341 -0.24 -15.95 32.72
N TYR A 342 -0.12 -15.35 31.54
CA TYR A 342 0.54 -14.07 31.36
C TYR A 342 -0.07 -12.96 32.23
N ASN A 343 -1.40 -12.88 32.32
CA ASN A 343 -2.08 -11.88 33.14
C ASN A 343 -1.75 -12.06 34.63
N THR A 344 -1.67 -13.31 35.11
CA THR A 344 -1.25 -13.61 36.48
C THR A 344 0.21 -13.20 36.70
N ALA A 345 1.11 -13.66 35.86
CA ALA A 345 2.54 -13.27 35.91
C ALA A 345 2.75 -11.76 35.80
N LYS A 346 1.97 -11.10 34.94
CA LYS A 346 2.01 -9.65 34.77
C LYS A 346 1.61 -8.87 36.02
N LYS A 347 0.56 -9.32 36.72
CA LYS A 347 0.11 -8.73 37.97
C LYS A 347 1.20 -8.86 39.06
N GLU A 348 1.80 -10.03 39.18
CA GLU A 348 2.90 -10.26 40.13
C GLU A 348 4.12 -9.40 39.77
N TYR A 349 4.51 -9.36 38.49
CA TYR A 349 5.61 -8.53 38.01
C TYR A 349 5.38 -7.05 38.27
N ASP A 350 4.16 -6.53 38.00
CA ASP A 350 3.85 -5.11 38.21
C ASP A 350 3.96 -4.69 39.67
N GLN A 351 3.72 -5.59 40.62
CA GLN A 351 3.92 -5.32 42.05
C GLN A 351 5.39 -5.14 42.41
N ILE A 352 6.30 -5.87 41.75
CA ILE A 352 7.73 -5.89 42.13
C ILE A 352 8.64 -5.13 41.15
N LYS A 353 8.17 -4.74 39.97
CA LYS A 353 9.00 -4.16 38.89
C LYS A 353 9.82 -2.95 39.32
N TYR A 354 9.26 -2.07 40.17
CA TYR A 354 9.96 -0.89 40.68
C TYR A 354 11.07 -1.30 41.63
N ALA A 355 10.78 -2.21 42.56
CA ALA A 355 11.76 -2.74 43.50
C ALA A 355 12.93 -3.42 42.77
N LEU A 356 12.60 -4.23 41.76
CA LEU A 356 13.58 -4.92 40.91
C LEU A 356 14.49 -3.91 40.16
N LYS A 357 13.91 -2.84 39.62
CA LYS A 357 14.68 -1.75 38.98
C LYS A 357 15.63 -1.10 39.96
N MET A 358 15.17 -0.78 41.15
CA MET A 358 16.00 -0.16 42.21
C MET A 358 17.13 -1.08 42.68
N VAL A 359 16.85 -2.39 42.85
CA VAL A 359 17.89 -3.39 43.18
C VAL A 359 19.01 -3.41 42.14
N LYS A 360 18.65 -3.39 40.85
CA LYS A 360 19.63 -3.38 39.76
C LYS A 360 20.51 -2.14 39.78
N GLN A 361 19.97 -0.98 40.18
CA GLN A 361 20.66 0.30 40.18
C GLN A 361 21.46 0.58 41.46
N THR A 362 20.88 0.25 42.63
CA THR A 362 21.41 0.66 43.92
C THR A 362 21.80 -0.49 44.84
N GLY A 363 21.50 -1.72 44.47
CA GLY A 363 21.68 -2.90 45.29
C GLY A 363 20.55 -3.18 46.29
N TYR A 364 19.56 -2.27 46.40
CA TYR A 364 18.43 -2.42 47.35
C TYR A 364 17.13 -1.88 46.75
N GLY A 365 16.04 -2.60 46.90
CA GLY A 365 14.73 -2.22 46.42
C GLY A 365 13.60 -2.69 47.33
N VAL A 366 12.51 -1.92 47.39
CA VAL A 366 11.35 -2.23 48.21
C VAL A 366 10.10 -2.18 47.34
N ALA A 367 9.35 -3.27 47.35
CA ALA A 367 8.00 -3.30 46.79
C ALA A 367 6.98 -2.96 47.88
N THR A 368 6.19 -1.91 47.60
CA THR A 368 5.13 -1.47 48.52
C THR A 368 3.95 -2.45 48.44
N PRO A 369 3.30 -2.74 49.58
CA PRO A 369 2.13 -3.62 49.60
C PRO A 369 0.94 -3.04 48.85
N SER A 370 0.13 -3.89 48.29
CA SER A 370 -1.16 -3.51 47.72
C SER A 370 -2.17 -3.16 48.80
N ILE A 371 -3.23 -2.45 48.46
CA ILE A 371 -4.31 -2.16 49.41
C ILE A 371 -4.98 -3.46 49.90
N GLU A 372 -5.03 -4.47 49.07
CA GLU A 372 -5.61 -5.78 49.34
C GLU A 372 -4.84 -6.55 50.42
N ASP A 373 -3.52 -6.31 50.55
CA ASP A 373 -2.63 -6.90 51.52
C ASP A 373 -2.68 -6.19 52.89
N MET A 374 -3.31 -5.01 52.95
CA MET A 374 -3.38 -4.20 54.16
C MET A 374 -4.43 -4.69 55.13
N LYS A 375 -4.05 -4.91 56.36
CA LYS A 375 -4.96 -5.25 57.46
C LYS A 375 -5.12 -4.06 58.38
N LEU A 376 -6.33 -3.62 58.59
CA LEU A 376 -6.67 -2.55 59.50
C LEU A 376 -7.11 -3.13 60.84
N ASP A 377 -6.42 -2.79 61.92
CA ASP A 377 -6.84 -3.16 63.28
C ASP A 377 -8.10 -2.37 63.68
N LYS A 378 -8.82 -2.85 64.70
CA LYS A 378 -10.00 -2.16 65.21
C LYS A 378 -9.61 -0.76 65.69
N PRO A 379 -10.36 0.28 65.35
CA PRO A 379 -10.13 1.61 65.84
C PRO A 379 -10.18 1.67 67.36
N GLU A 380 -9.18 2.35 67.97
CA GLU A 380 -9.10 2.58 69.42
C GLU A 380 -9.32 4.06 69.71
N ILE A 381 -10.09 4.35 70.79
CA ILE A 381 -10.25 5.70 71.27
C ILE A 381 -8.98 6.06 72.09
N ILE A 382 -8.31 7.13 71.76
CA ILE A 382 -7.17 7.66 72.53
C ILE A 382 -7.53 9.00 73.16
N LYS A 383 -7.00 9.21 74.36
CA LYS A 383 -7.15 10.50 75.11
C LYS A 383 -5.80 11.19 75.15
N GLN A 384 -5.76 12.45 74.69
CA GLN A 384 -4.56 13.27 74.73
C GLN A 384 -4.90 14.59 75.45
N GLY A 385 -4.61 14.69 76.72
CA GLY A 385 -5.06 15.78 77.54
C GLY A 385 -6.58 15.87 77.66
N PRO A 386 -7.23 16.97 77.42
CA PRO A 386 -8.68 17.14 77.47
C PRO A 386 -9.38 16.66 76.17
N ARG A 387 -8.63 16.21 75.13
CA ARG A 387 -9.17 15.87 73.81
C ARG A 387 -9.18 14.34 73.58
N TYR A 388 -10.17 13.90 72.88
CA TYR A 388 -10.29 12.49 72.42
C TYR A 388 -9.99 12.43 70.93
N GLY A 389 -9.32 11.39 70.51
CA GLY A 389 -8.99 11.05 69.12
C GLY A 389 -9.24 9.57 68.81
N ILE A 390 -9.09 9.21 67.57
CA ILE A 390 -9.15 7.81 67.11
C ILE A 390 -7.77 7.40 66.66
N LYS A 391 -7.30 6.27 67.13
CA LYS A 391 -6.07 5.61 66.65
C LYS A 391 -6.44 4.52 65.71
N LEU A 392 -5.97 4.62 64.47
CA LEU A 392 -6.05 3.62 63.40
C LEU A 392 -4.67 3.00 63.25
N LYS A 393 -4.59 1.69 63.25
CA LYS A 393 -3.33 0.97 63.03
C LYS A 393 -3.55 0.01 61.86
N ALA A 394 -2.75 0.18 60.83
CA ALA A 394 -2.71 -0.73 59.65
C ALA A 394 -1.39 -1.50 59.65
N VAL A 395 -1.46 -2.76 59.22
CA VAL A 395 -0.29 -3.61 59.02
C VAL A 395 -0.34 -4.14 57.59
N ALA A 396 0.78 -4.04 56.88
CA ALA A 396 0.91 -4.54 55.52
C ALA A 396 2.29 -5.17 55.32
N PRO A 397 2.40 -6.28 54.57
CA PRO A 397 3.68 -6.89 54.25
C PRO A 397 4.40 -6.07 53.16
N SER A 398 5.66 -5.74 53.34
CA SER A 398 6.52 -5.17 52.29
C SER A 398 7.56 -6.22 51.87
N ILE A 399 7.90 -6.23 50.53
CA ILE A 399 8.94 -7.12 50.01
C ILE A 399 10.24 -6.29 49.85
N HIS A 400 11.30 -6.77 50.49
CA HIS A 400 12.63 -6.15 50.42
C HIS A 400 13.55 -7.04 49.58
N MET A 401 14.14 -6.49 48.55
CA MET A 401 15.08 -7.15 47.65
C MET A 401 16.48 -6.57 47.87
N ILE A 402 17.48 -7.44 48.00
CA ILE A 402 18.89 -7.03 48.23
C ILE A 402 19.74 -7.79 47.20
N ARG A 403 20.59 -7.07 46.49
CA ARG A 403 21.61 -7.66 45.63
C ARG A 403 22.84 -7.98 46.44
N VAL A 404 23.29 -9.24 46.35
CA VAL A 404 24.48 -9.75 47.01
C VAL A 404 25.34 -10.43 45.98
N ASP A 405 26.65 -10.13 45.97
CA ASP A 405 27.60 -10.79 45.12
C ASP A 405 28.07 -12.08 45.81
N VAL A 406 27.92 -13.23 45.09
CA VAL A 406 28.29 -14.55 45.61
C VAL A 406 29.52 -15.04 44.82
N GLU A 407 30.61 -15.30 45.53
CA GLU A 407 31.83 -15.82 44.95
C GLU A 407 31.86 -17.34 45.01
N SER A 408 32.21 -18.01 43.92
CA SER A 408 32.44 -19.45 43.86
C SER A 408 33.86 -19.72 43.36
N THR A 409 34.60 -20.49 44.11
CA THR A 409 35.96 -20.89 43.76
C THR A 409 35.96 -22.37 43.35
N PHE A 410 36.52 -22.67 42.22
CA PHE A 410 36.71 -24.05 41.73
C PHE A 410 38.21 -24.31 41.61
N GLU A 411 38.74 -25.22 42.44
CA GLU A 411 40.14 -25.55 42.54
C GLU A 411 40.38 -27.05 42.14
N PRO A 412 40.42 -27.36 40.86
CA PRO A 412 40.64 -28.71 40.43
C PRO A 412 42.12 -29.11 40.62
N ILE A 413 42.34 -30.22 41.28
CA ILE A 413 43.69 -30.83 41.40
C ILE A 413 43.94 -31.69 40.18
N ILE A 414 44.93 -31.31 39.34
CA ILE A 414 45.13 -31.90 38.00
C ILE A 414 46.39 -32.79 37.95
N GLY A 415 47.20 -32.83 38.96
CA GLY A 415 48.40 -33.64 39.02
C GLY A 415 49.68 -32.83 38.92
N SER A 416 50.41 -32.73 37.82
CA SER A 416 51.65 -32.01 37.71
C SER A 416 51.50 -30.52 37.36
N GLU A 417 52.53 -29.71 37.69
CA GLU A 417 52.58 -28.27 37.32
C GLU A 417 52.45 -28.04 35.80
N VAL A 418 53.03 -28.97 35.01
CA VAL A 418 52.96 -28.92 33.53
C VAL A 418 51.51 -29.07 33.04
N GLN A 419 50.78 -30.08 33.56
CA GLN A 419 49.37 -30.33 33.21
C GLN A 419 48.47 -29.16 33.64
N SER A 420 48.79 -28.52 34.75
CA SER A 420 48.04 -27.33 35.19
C SER A 420 48.27 -26.11 34.27
N LYS A 421 49.50 -25.94 33.77
CA LYS A 421 49.81 -24.91 32.78
C LYS A 421 49.12 -25.20 31.43
N GLU A 422 49.12 -26.45 31.00
CA GLU A 422 48.41 -26.84 29.78
C GLU A 422 46.91 -26.56 29.84
N LEU A 423 46.26 -26.79 31.01
CA LEU A 423 44.85 -26.47 31.18
C LEU A 423 44.60 -24.93 31.20
N ILE A 424 45.48 -24.16 31.87
CA ILE A 424 45.40 -22.68 31.84
C ILE A 424 45.56 -22.20 30.38
N ASP A 425 46.52 -22.73 29.65
CA ASP A 425 46.73 -22.40 28.25
C ASP A 425 45.53 -22.78 27.40
N TYR A 426 44.89 -23.93 27.64
CA TYR A 426 43.67 -24.35 26.97
C TYR A 426 42.52 -23.38 27.22
N LEU A 427 42.31 -22.92 28.46
CA LEU A 427 41.26 -21.99 28.82
C LEU A 427 41.55 -20.54 28.36
N THR A 428 42.83 -20.17 28.20
CA THR A 428 43.27 -18.80 27.87
C THR A 428 43.75 -18.63 26.43
N LYS A 429 43.97 -19.72 25.70
CA LYS A 429 44.53 -19.72 24.33
C LYS A 429 43.73 -18.91 23.32
N ASP A 430 42.46 -18.73 23.57
CA ASP A 430 41.56 -17.98 22.71
C ASP A 430 41.21 -16.63 23.37
N LYS A 431 42.19 -15.76 23.60
CA LYS A 431 41.97 -14.37 24.10
C LYS A 431 41.03 -13.55 23.20
N ASP A 432 40.81 -13.99 21.96
CA ASP A 432 39.90 -13.38 20.99
C ASP A 432 38.49 -13.99 21.02
N LYS A 433 38.23 -15.03 21.82
CA LYS A 433 36.89 -15.58 22.01
C LYS A 433 36.10 -14.68 22.93
N SER A 434 34.80 -14.46 22.59
CA SER A 434 33.89 -13.75 23.45
C SER A 434 33.81 -14.42 24.86
N PRO A 435 33.60 -13.68 25.95
CA PRO A 435 33.46 -14.26 27.29
C PRO A 435 32.49 -15.46 27.36
N ASN A 436 31.51 -15.50 26.48
CA ASN A 436 30.52 -16.58 26.38
C ASN A 436 31.09 -17.92 25.90
N GLU A 437 32.22 -17.93 25.16
CA GLU A 437 32.83 -19.14 24.68
C GLU A 437 33.71 -19.81 25.74
N ILE A 438 34.30 -19.03 26.64
CA ILE A 438 35.08 -19.54 27.79
C ILE A 438 34.14 -20.34 28.72
N TRP A 439 32.93 -19.88 28.95
CA TRP A 439 31.94 -20.56 29.79
C TRP A 439 31.54 -21.93 29.24
N LYS A 440 31.58 -22.13 27.94
CA LYS A 440 31.26 -23.40 27.28
C LYS A 440 32.43 -24.40 27.26
N SER A 441 33.60 -23.98 27.70
CA SER A 441 34.78 -24.89 27.75
C SER A 441 34.52 -26.05 28.70
N GLU A 442 34.89 -27.27 28.27
CA GLU A 442 34.69 -28.48 29.06
C GLU A 442 35.90 -28.75 29.97
N ILE A 443 35.65 -28.96 31.26
CA ILE A 443 36.63 -29.39 32.26
C ILE A 443 36.10 -30.67 32.88
N PHE A 444 36.84 -31.77 32.73
CA PHE A 444 36.48 -33.12 33.20
C PHE A 444 35.11 -33.58 32.69
N GLY A 445 34.78 -33.29 31.43
CA GLY A 445 33.52 -33.69 30.81
C GLY A 445 32.29 -32.89 31.22
N ARG A 446 32.51 -31.74 31.86
CA ARG A 446 31.43 -30.80 32.26
C ARG A 446 31.82 -29.38 31.84
N SER A 447 30.83 -28.60 31.41
CA SER A 447 31.04 -27.21 31.04
C SER A 447 31.37 -26.34 32.26
N LEU A 448 32.25 -25.35 32.07
CA LEU A 448 32.66 -24.43 33.16
C LEU A 448 31.48 -23.67 33.74
N ASP A 449 30.52 -23.24 32.93
CA ASP A 449 29.31 -22.57 33.38
C ASP A 449 28.47 -23.45 34.35
N SER A 450 28.31 -24.75 34.03
CA SER A 450 27.60 -25.70 34.89
C SER A 450 28.28 -25.87 36.26
N ILE A 451 29.63 -26.01 36.27
CA ILE A 451 30.40 -26.19 37.50
C ILE A 451 30.28 -24.94 38.40
N VAL A 452 30.48 -23.77 37.80
CA VAL A 452 30.41 -22.49 38.55
C VAL A 452 28.99 -22.22 39.04
N GLN A 453 27.98 -22.50 38.23
CA GLN A 453 26.57 -22.33 38.60
C GLN A 453 26.19 -23.22 39.80
N GLU A 454 26.59 -24.48 39.79
CA GLU A 454 26.39 -25.37 40.91
C GLU A 454 27.09 -24.91 42.19
N GLY A 455 28.35 -24.43 42.06
CA GLY A 455 29.08 -23.88 43.20
C GLY A 455 28.43 -22.65 43.82
N ILE A 456 27.94 -21.71 42.99
CA ILE A 456 27.15 -20.57 43.45
C ILE A 456 25.85 -21.02 44.11
N GLN A 457 25.11 -21.91 43.46
CA GLN A 457 23.84 -22.42 44.00
C GLN A 457 24.02 -23.14 45.37
N ALA A 458 25.08 -23.90 45.50
CA ALA A 458 25.43 -24.55 46.76
C ALA A 458 25.69 -23.53 47.89
N LYS A 459 26.43 -22.48 47.61
CA LYS A 459 26.67 -21.38 48.61
C LYS A 459 25.40 -20.65 48.97
N ILE A 460 24.55 -20.32 48.01
CA ILE A 460 23.24 -19.70 48.29
C ILE A 460 22.37 -20.60 49.19
N ASN A 461 22.36 -21.90 48.94
CA ASN A 461 21.57 -22.86 49.68
C ASN A 461 22.17 -23.12 51.10
N MET A 462 23.45 -22.83 51.30
CA MET A 462 24.09 -22.98 52.60
C MET A 462 23.64 -21.96 53.67
N MET A 463 22.87 -20.90 53.28
CA MET A 463 22.38 -19.94 54.26
C MET A 463 21.33 -20.57 55.18
N PRO A 464 21.63 -20.76 56.49
CA PRO A 464 20.73 -21.40 57.41
C PRO A 464 19.41 -20.61 57.62
N ASP A 465 18.30 -21.30 57.82
CA ASP A 465 16.99 -20.67 58.02
C ASP A 465 16.93 -19.73 59.21
N ASN A 466 17.66 -20.04 60.30
CA ASN A 466 17.76 -19.18 61.47
C ASN A 466 18.40 -17.81 61.15
N ILE A 467 19.33 -17.76 60.19
CA ILE A 467 19.94 -16.48 59.72
C ILE A 467 18.93 -15.73 58.87
N ARG A 468 18.19 -16.41 57.97
CA ARG A 468 17.12 -15.79 57.18
C ARG A 468 16.06 -15.12 58.07
N LEU A 469 15.61 -15.82 59.09
CA LEU A 469 14.64 -15.31 60.06
C LEU A 469 15.18 -14.11 60.87
N LYS A 470 16.47 -14.14 61.29
CA LYS A 470 17.12 -13.00 61.96
C LYS A 470 17.23 -11.76 61.09
N LEU A 471 17.55 -11.95 59.82
CA LEU A 471 17.59 -10.84 58.85
C LEU A 471 16.20 -10.22 58.70
N GLN A 472 15.16 -11.03 58.48
CA GLN A 472 13.77 -10.60 58.39
C GLN A 472 13.33 -9.83 59.64
N ALA A 473 13.56 -10.38 60.82
CA ALA A 473 13.21 -9.75 62.10
C ALA A 473 13.94 -8.40 62.29
N THR A 474 15.20 -8.35 61.85
CA THR A 474 15.99 -7.10 61.94
C THR A 474 15.44 -6.04 61.02
N LEU A 475 15.15 -6.39 59.73
CA LEU A 475 14.53 -5.46 58.79
C LEU A 475 13.17 -4.96 59.30
N THR A 476 12.32 -5.85 59.81
CA THR A 476 11.04 -5.52 60.44
C THR A 476 11.19 -4.49 61.55
N LYS A 477 12.20 -4.64 62.44
CA LYS A 477 12.45 -3.69 63.51
C LYS A 477 12.92 -2.34 62.98
N VAL A 478 13.82 -2.35 62.00
CA VAL A 478 14.36 -1.11 61.37
C VAL A 478 13.26 -0.31 60.69
N VAL A 479 12.42 -0.96 59.89
CA VAL A 479 11.32 -0.32 59.20
C VAL A 479 10.28 0.28 60.17
N ASN A 480 9.90 -0.47 61.23
CA ASN A 480 8.81 -0.03 62.12
C ASN A 480 9.26 0.93 63.25
N LYS A 481 10.51 0.85 63.74
CA LYS A 481 10.99 1.61 64.90
C LYS A 481 12.00 2.70 64.53
N GLY A 482 12.44 2.71 63.29
CA GLY A 482 13.58 3.52 62.84
C GLY A 482 14.92 2.99 63.41
N SER A 483 16.02 3.42 62.83
CA SER A 483 17.36 3.10 63.32
C SER A 483 18.02 4.40 63.82
N ASN A 484 18.50 4.38 65.07
CA ASN A 484 19.36 5.45 65.62
C ASN A 484 20.78 5.28 65.06
N ASN A 485 20.96 5.39 63.76
CA ASN A 485 22.25 5.39 63.03
C ASN A 485 23.19 4.17 63.24
N MET A 486 22.83 3.16 64.01
CA MET A 486 23.64 1.95 64.21
C MET A 486 22.79 0.69 64.11
N ILE A 487 23.09 -0.19 63.13
CA ILE A 487 22.50 -1.51 62.99
C ILE A 487 23.63 -2.52 63.21
N ALA A 488 23.62 -3.25 64.30
CA ALA A 488 24.51 -4.38 64.52
C ALA A 488 23.75 -5.70 64.29
N ILE A 489 24.16 -6.47 63.29
CA ILE A 489 23.65 -7.83 63.03
C ILE A 489 24.78 -8.77 63.48
N VAL A 490 24.60 -9.43 64.63
CA VAL A 490 25.54 -10.44 65.11
C VAL A 490 25.20 -11.79 64.51
N ILE A 491 26.00 -12.27 63.59
CA ILE A 491 25.95 -13.62 63.01
C ILE A 491 27.03 -14.45 63.66
N LEU A 492 26.67 -15.27 64.62
CA LEU A 492 27.60 -16.23 65.23
C LEU A 492 27.65 -17.47 64.30
N SER A 493 28.70 -17.59 63.52
CA SER A 493 29.08 -18.81 62.82
C SER A 493 29.91 -19.66 63.82
N LEU A 494 29.39 -20.76 64.29
CA LEU A 494 30.18 -21.81 64.92
C LEU A 494 30.92 -22.53 63.82
N ILE A 495 32.19 -22.16 63.60
CA ILE A 495 33.13 -22.98 62.83
C ILE A 495 33.46 -24.16 63.77
N HIS A 496 32.90 -25.32 63.55
CA HIS A 496 33.45 -26.55 64.09
C HIS A 496 34.70 -26.90 63.25
N ILE A 497 35.86 -26.83 63.91
CA ILE A 497 37.14 -27.35 63.43
C ILE A 497 37.04 -28.89 63.37
#